data_9325ddf1c110bd59cf6082b09fd5e0a2
#
_entry.id   9325ddf1c110bd59cf6082b09fd5e0a2
#
_cell.length_a   1.000
_cell.length_b   1.000
_cell.length_c   1.000
_cell.angle_alpha   90.00
_cell.angle_beta   90.00
_cell.angle_gamma   90.00
#
_symmetry.space_group_name_H-M   'P 1'
#
loop_
_entity.id
_entity.type
_entity.pdbx_description
1 polymer ?
#
loop_
_entity_poly.entity_id
_entity_poly.type
_entity_poly.pdbx_seq_one_letter_code
_entity_poly.pdbx_strand_id
1 'polypeptide(L)'
;MIARASSLPRVLLATIVAVLLIAPPVWAQQPQDTPAAADAAKPAPPMQPVPTTVPGRPDIPSAEVASKLRNVAAPPIPPSADKLPVAQLKLPAGFKVEVYASGIANARSLSLGDKGTVFVSNRLLDKVYAVTDRGGKREVKIIASGLDRPNGVAFHAGTLYIAEGTRISKLENIEDSLDNPPKPVVIYSDFLNHQSHGWKFMGLGPDKKLYVNVGAPCNICEPPETNGQIRRVNLDGSGAEVVARGVRNSVGFDWHPVTKELYFTDNGRDWLSEDLPEDELNRVTKSGQHFGFPYCHQGTFTDREMGWGRSCEEFEKPAALLGPHSAALGMRFYAGRMFPAKYKNAIFIARHGSWNKTKKIGGDVIVALLNPNGSVKAWEPFLTGFLKDNQYSGRPIDVQVMKDGSLLVSDDYGGAIYRVTYGDKVAGR
;
A
#
# COMPACT_ATOMS: atom_id res chain seq x y z
N MET A 1 87.47 18.30 11.52
CA MET A 1 87.95 16.95 11.18
C MET A 1 86.87 16.32 10.39
N ILE A 2 86.90 16.44 9.08
CA ILE A 2 87.45 15.59 8.04
C ILE A 2 87.05 14.13 8.20
N ALA A 3 86.10 13.65 7.33
CA ALA A 3 86.26 12.47 6.50
C ALA A 3 84.93 12.19 5.82
N ARG A 4 84.93 12.37 4.62
CA ARG A 4 85.08 11.59 3.36
C ARG A 4 83.83 10.84 2.94
N ALA A 5 83.37 11.29 1.78
CA ALA A 5 82.46 10.62 0.90
C ALA A 5 82.99 9.29 0.36
N SER A 6 82.19 8.29 0.18
CA SER A 6 82.42 7.18 -0.76
C SER A 6 81.20 6.96 -1.63
N SER A 7 81.44 7.16 -2.91
CA SER A 7 80.54 6.90 -4.03
C SER A 7 80.46 5.38 -4.31
N LEU A 8 79.32 4.82 -4.54
CA LEU A 8 79.09 3.54 -5.20
C LEU A 8 78.03 3.67 -6.30
N PRO A 9 78.03 2.83 -7.30
CA PRO A 9 77.52 3.16 -8.62
C PRO A 9 76.02 2.82 -8.74
N ARG A 10 75.32 3.59 -9.58
CA ARG A 10 73.95 3.35 -10.00
C ARG A 10 73.90 2.09 -10.88
N VAL A 11 73.27 1.06 -10.37
CA VAL A 11 72.78 -0.07 -11.19
C VAL A 11 71.32 0.29 -11.63
N LEU A 12 71.14 0.42 -12.93
CA LEU A 12 69.85 0.58 -13.58
C LEU A 12 69.17 -0.78 -13.53
N LEU A 13 68.18 -0.93 -12.66
CA LEU A 13 67.26 -2.05 -12.72
C LEU A 13 66.03 -1.61 -13.53
N ALA A 14 65.87 -2.13 -14.72
CA ALA A 14 64.71 -1.99 -15.55
C ALA A 14 63.59 -2.83 -14.93
N THR A 15 62.65 -2.19 -14.29
CA THR A 15 61.43 -2.85 -13.77
C THR A 15 60.44 -2.97 -14.93
N ILE A 16 60.27 -4.19 -15.41
CA ILE A 16 59.20 -4.56 -16.34
C ILE A 16 57.91 -4.53 -15.50
N VAL A 17 57.05 -3.52 -15.69
CA VAL A 17 55.72 -3.48 -15.17
C VAL A 17 54.85 -4.41 -16.04
N ALA A 18 54.63 -5.63 -15.58
CA ALA A 18 53.61 -6.49 -16.13
C ALA A 18 52.21 -5.93 -15.70
N VAL A 19 51.55 -5.28 -16.63
CA VAL A 19 50.13 -4.89 -16.45
C VAL A 19 49.31 -6.16 -16.51
N LEU A 20 48.96 -6.70 -15.35
CA LEU A 20 47.91 -7.71 -15.23
C LEU A 20 46.57 -7.00 -15.50
N LEU A 21 46.06 -7.14 -16.71
CA LEU A 21 44.66 -6.88 -17.03
C LEU A 21 43.79 -7.88 -16.24
N ILE A 22 43.31 -7.46 -15.07
CA ILE A 22 42.26 -8.16 -14.35
C ILE A 22 40.98 -7.86 -15.12
N ALA A 23 40.51 -8.81 -15.91
CA ALA A 23 39.20 -8.77 -16.50
C ALA A 23 38.15 -8.75 -15.36
N PRO A 24 37.12 -7.88 -15.44
CA PRO A 24 36.05 -7.92 -14.46
C PRO A 24 35.33 -9.29 -14.51
N PRO A 25 34.78 -9.77 -13.40
CA PRO A 25 34.05 -11.01 -13.39
C PRO A 25 32.87 -10.90 -14.36
N VAL A 26 32.84 -11.83 -15.32
CA VAL A 26 31.72 -12.01 -16.24
C VAL A 26 30.54 -12.49 -15.37
N TRP A 27 29.65 -11.56 -15.02
CA TRP A 27 28.32 -11.91 -14.57
C TRP A 27 27.69 -12.64 -15.74
N ALA A 28 27.31 -13.90 -15.52
CA ALA A 28 26.60 -14.70 -16.49
C ALA A 28 25.38 -13.90 -16.95
N GLN A 29 25.48 -13.26 -18.11
CA GLN A 29 24.35 -12.77 -18.84
C GLN A 29 23.54 -14.02 -19.20
N GLN A 30 22.35 -14.13 -18.66
CA GLN A 30 21.38 -15.04 -19.24
C GLN A 30 21.27 -14.73 -20.73
N PRO A 31 21.21 -15.73 -21.60
CA PRO A 31 21.01 -15.50 -23.02
C PRO A 31 19.75 -14.63 -23.19
N GLN A 32 19.91 -13.43 -23.70
CA GLN A 32 18.78 -12.72 -24.28
C GLN A 32 18.45 -13.51 -25.54
N ASP A 33 17.29 -14.16 -25.52
CA ASP A 33 16.72 -14.72 -26.72
C ASP A 33 16.55 -13.59 -27.73
N THR A 34 17.49 -13.51 -28.66
CA THR A 34 17.31 -12.74 -29.87
C THR A 34 16.11 -13.34 -30.58
N PRO A 35 15.07 -12.54 -30.93
CA PRO A 35 13.99 -13.09 -31.72
C PRO A 35 14.58 -13.64 -33.03
N ALA A 36 14.46 -14.94 -33.22
CA ALA A 36 14.72 -15.56 -34.51
C ALA A 36 13.91 -14.83 -35.57
N ALA A 37 14.54 -14.56 -36.71
CA ALA A 37 13.90 -13.94 -37.87
C ALA A 37 12.56 -14.63 -38.12
N ALA A 38 11.49 -13.84 -38.21
CA ALA A 38 10.15 -14.32 -38.44
C ALA A 38 10.09 -15.10 -39.75
N ASP A 39 10.08 -16.41 -39.65
CA ASP A 39 9.53 -17.26 -40.72
C ASP A 39 8.07 -16.84 -40.90
N ALA A 40 7.67 -16.62 -42.14
CA ALA A 40 6.32 -16.23 -42.49
C ALA A 40 5.32 -17.23 -41.91
N ALA A 41 4.70 -16.85 -40.80
CA ALA A 41 3.86 -17.71 -39.99
C ALA A 41 2.67 -18.17 -40.86
N LYS A 42 2.50 -19.48 -40.97
CA LYS A 42 1.23 -20.07 -41.35
C LYS A 42 0.11 -19.42 -40.54
N PRO A 43 -1.04 -19.07 -41.11
CA PRO A 43 -2.15 -18.53 -40.35
C PRO A 43 -2.45 -19.47 -39.18
N ALA A 44 -2.47 -18.93 -37.99
CA ALA A 44 -2.79 -19.71 -36.80
C ALA A 44 -4.16 -20.37 -36.99
N PRO A 45 -4.33 -21.63 -36.60
CA PRO A 45 -5.63 -22.27 -36.63
C PRO A 45 -6.63 -21.42 -35.84
N PRO A 46 -7.92 -21.38 -36.24
CA PRO A 46 -8.92 -20.61 -35.50
C PRO A 46 -8.91 -21.04 -34.06
N MET A 47 -8.75 -20.07 -33.17
CA MET A 47 -8.72 -20.33 -31.72
C MET A 47 -10.00 -21.03 -31.31
N GLN A 48 -9.86 -22.22 -30.74
CA GLN A 48 -10.97 -22.91 -30.11
C GLN A 48 -11.46 -22.03 -28.95
N PRO A 49 -12.77 -21.93 -28.69
CA PRO A 49 -13.28 -21.21 -27.56
C PRO A 49 -12.66 -21.80 -26.28
N VAL A 50 -11.83 -21.01 -25.62
CA VAL A 50 -11.15 -21.43 -24.39
C VAL A 50 -12.17 -21.35 -23.25
N PRO A 51 -12.25 -22.37 -22.38
CA PRO A 51 -13.11 -22.30 -21.19
C PRO A 51 -12.86 -21.02 -20.39
N THR A 52 -13.89 -20.48 -19.75
CA THR A 52 -13.78 -19.26 -18.93
C THR A 52 -12.87 -19.42 -17.72
N THR A 53 -12.50 -20.66 -17.39
CA THR A 53 -11.49 -21.02 -16.37
C THR A 53 -10.65 -22.19 -16.89
N VAL A 54 -9.40 -22.30 -16.47
CA VAL A 54 -8.57 -23.49 -16.70
C VAL A 54 -9.06 -24.60 -15.79
N PRO A 55 -9.43 -25.78 -16.31
CA PRO A 55 -9.85 -26.90 -15.45
C PRO A 55 -8.80 -27.22 -14.39
N GLY A 56 -9.22 -27.30 -13.11
CA GLY A 56 -8.33 -27.53 -11.97
C GLY A 56 -7.48 -26.32 -11.54
N ARG A 57 -7.59 -25.19 -12.23
CA ARG A 57 -6.87 -23.94 -11.89
C ARG A 57 -7.82 -22.76 -12.01
N PRO A 58 -8.84 -22.64 -11.15
CA PRO A 58 -9.85 -21.57 -11.20
C PRO A 58 -9.27 -20.18 -10.91
N ASP A 59 -8.06 -20.11 -10.34
CA ASP A 59 -7.30 -18.90 -10.10
C ASP A 59 -6.67 -18.30 -11.37
N ILE A 60 -6.65 -19.04 -12.48
CA ILE A 60 -6.13 -18.58 -13.77
C ILE A 60 -7.29 -18.21 -14.68
N PRO A 61 -7.40 -16.96 -15.14
CA PRO A 61 -8.46 -16.55 -16.05
C PRO A 61 -8.30 -17.25 -17.40
N SER A 62 -9.42 -17.49 -18.10
CA SER A 62 -9.36 -17.90 -19.50
C SER A 62 -8.73 -16.81 -20.35
N ALA A 63 -8.20 -17.18 -21.53
CA ALA A 63 -7.67 -16.22 -22.48
C ALA A 63 -8.73 -15.19 -22.90
N GLU A 64 -10.01 -15.57 -22.98
CA GLU A 64 -11.11 -14.65 -23.29
C GLU A 64 -11.31 -13.60 -22.18
N VAL A 65 -11.34 -14.02 -20.90
CA VAL A 65 -11.43 -13.10 -19.76
C VAL A 65 -10.19 -12.22 -19.71
N ALA A 66 -8.99 -12.80 -19.83
CA ALA A 66 -7.74 -12.05 -19.80
C ALA A 66 -7.67 -10.98 -20.90
N SER A 67 -8.19 -11.27 -22.11
CA SER A 67 -8.21 -10.30 -23.22
C SER A 67 -9.11 -9.08 -22.97
N LYS A 68 -10.10 -9.22 -22.10
CA LYS A 68 -11.02 -8.13 -21.71
C LYS A 68 -10.49 -7.27 -20.57
N LEU A 69 -9.43 -7.72 -19.89
CA LEU A 69 -8.82 -6.95 -18.81
C LEU A 69 -8.06 -5.75 -19.38
N ARG A 70 -8.15 -4.63 -18.67
CA ARG A 70 -7.44 -3.39 -19.02
C ARG A 70 -6.27 -3.20 -18.05
N ASN A 71 -5.16 -2.75 -18.59
CA ASN A 71 -4.05 -2.32 -17.77
C ASN A 71 -4.47 -1.13 -16.88
N VAL A 72 -4.19 -1.24 -15.58
CA VAL A 72 -4.50 -0.21 -14.59
C VAL A 72 -3.24 0.34 -13.91
N ALA A 73 -2.08 0.16 -14.55
CA ALA A 73 -0.83 0.74 -14.05
C ALA A 73 -0.94 2.27 -14.01
N ALA A 74 -0.44 2.85 -12.93
CA ALA A 74 -0.37 4.30 -12.80
C ALA A 74 0.56 4.89 -13.87
N PRO A 75 0.27 6.11 -14.37
CA PRO A 75 1.20 6.83 -15.23
C PRO A 75 2.57 6.99 -14.55
N PRO A 76 3.68 6.81 -15.26
CA PRO A 76 5.01 6.99 -14.68
C PRO A 76 5.30 8.44 -14.27
N ILE A 77 4.63 9.38 -14.91
CA ILE A 77 4.67 10.81 -14.60
C ILE A 77 3.24 11.24 -14.23
N PRO A 78 3.03 11.75 -13.01
CA PRO A 78 1.72 12.24 -12.61
C PRO A 78 1.22 13.35 -13.54
N PRO A 79 -0.09 13.41 -13.82
CA PRO A 79 -0.67 14.53 -14.55
C PRO A 79 -0.50 15.83 -13.76
N SER A 80 -0.52 16.97 -14.46
CA SER A 80 -0.58 18.28 -13.81
C SER A 80 -1.90 18.47 -13.04
N ALA A 81 -1.89 19.33 -12.03
CA ALA A 81 -3.02 19.51 -11.13
C ALA A 81 -4.35 19.87 -11.83
N ASP A 82 -4.29 20.62 -12.92
CA ASP A 82 -5.43 21.01 -13.74
C ASP A 82 -6.06 19.85 -14.54
N LYS A 83 -5.31 18.75 -14.72
CA LYS A 83 -5.78 17.52 -15.39
C LYS A 83 -6.32 16.47 -14.45
N LEU A 84 -6.23 16.69 -13.15
CA LEU A 84 -6.81 15.79 -12.15
C LEU A 84 -8.34 15.80 -12.22
N PRO A 85 -9.02 14.67 -11.94
CA PRO A 85 -10.44 14.48 -12.24
C PRO A 85 -11.42 15.21 -11.31
N VAL A 86 -11.03 16.28 -10.62
CA VAL A 86 -11.83 16.95 -9.59
C VAL A 86 -13.26 17.28 -10.04
N ALA A 87 -13.43 17.78 -11.29
CA ALA A 87 -14.74 18.17 -11.81
C ALA A 87 -15.74 17.02 -11.98
N GLN A 88 -15.26 15.78 -12.06
CA GLN A 88 -16.12 14.58 -12.19
C GLN A 88 -16.38 13.88 -10.86
N LEU A 89 -15.66 14.27 -9.80
CA LEU A 89 -15.82 13.68 -8.47
C LEU A 89 -17.16 14.08 -7.86
N LYS A 90 -17.79 13.14 -7.18
CA LYS A 90 -19.11 13.30 -6.56
C LYS A 90 -19.03 12.99 -5.06
N LEU A 91 -19.68 13.79 -4.28
CA LEU A 91 -19.79 13.71 -2.83
C LEU A 91 -21.24 13.92 -2.39
N PRO A 92 -21.63 13.50 -1.19
CA PRO A 92 -22.90 13.89 -0.60
C PRO A 92 -23.05 15.40 -0.49
N ALA A 93 -24.31 15.89 -0.44
CA ALA A 93 -24.60 17.31 -0.37
C ALA A 93 -23.89 17.99 0.82
N GLY A 94 -23.37 19.19 0.59
CA GLY A 94 -22.64 20.00 1.56
C GLY A 94 -21.15 19.68 1.66
N PHE A 95 -20.65 18.62 1.01
CA PHE A 95 -19.23 18.34 0.91
C PHE A 95 -18.60 18.99 -0.32
N LYS A 96 -17.32 19.31 -0.21
CA LYS A 96 -16.47 19.84 -1.29
C LYS A 96 -15.18 19.03 -1.36
N VAL A 97 -14.60 18.93 -2.56
CA VAL A 97 -13.29 18.31 -2.78
C VAL A 97 -12.38 19.24 -3.56
N GLU A 98 -11.13 19.31 -3.16
CA GLU A 98 -10.08 20.07 -3.83
C GLU A 98 -8.80 19.24 -3.94
N VAL A 99 -7.88 19.63 -4.83
CA VAL A 99 -6.52 19.09 -4.83
C VAL A 99 -5.77 19.69 -3.65
N TYR A 100 -5.33 18.85 -2.71
CA TYR A 100 -4.47 19.25 -1.59
C TYR A 100 -3.00 19.34 -2.02
N ALA A 101 -2.50 18.31 -2.70
CA ALA A 101 -1.17 18.28 -3.28
C ALA A 101 -1.16 17.40 -4.54
N SER A 102 -0.24 17.63 -5.47
CA SER A 102 -0.09 16.89 -6.71
C SER A 102 1.37 16.72 -7.09
N GLY A 103 1.65 15.94 -8.13
CA GLY A 103 3.03 15.65 -8.57
C GLY A 103 3.76 14.65 -7.67
N ILE A 104 3.04 13.94 -6.79
CA ILE A 104 3.58 12.94 -5.88
C ILE A 104 3.37 11.56 -6.55
N ALA A 105 4.28 11.18 -7.44
CA ALA A 105 4.16 9.92 -8.16
C ALA A 105 3.95 8.75 -7.19
N ASN A 106 2.89 7.95 -7.43
CA ASN A 106 2.51 6.82 -6.60
C ASN A 106 2.29 7.18 -5.11
N ALA A 107 1.54 8.27 -4.82
CA ALA A 107 1.18 8.68 -3.47
C ALA A 107 0.35 7.58 -2.76
N ARG A 108 0.86 7.05 -1.63
CA ARG A 108 0.27 5.88 -0.95
C ARG A 108 -0.22 6.23 0.45
N SER A 109 0.29 5.56 1.48
CA SER A 109 -0.17 5.76 2.85
C SER A 109 0.15 7.16 3.37
N LEU A 110 -0.73 7.67 4.19
CA LEU A 110 -0.67 8.99 4.78
C LEU A 110 -0.46 8.92 6.29
N SER A 111 0.34 9.82 6.83
CA SER A 111 0.47 10.03 8.27
C SER A 111 0.57 11.52 8.59
N LEU A 112 -0.09 11.96 9.66
CA LEU A 112 -0.13 13.35 10.07
C LEU A 112 0.86 13.62 11.19
N GLY A 113 1.73 14.60 11.02
CA GLY A 113 2.67 15.08 12.02
C GLY A 113 2.04 16.04 13.03
N ASP A 114 2.79 16.32 14.10
CA ASP A 114 2.35 17.21 15.17
C ASP A 114 2.21 18.66 14.72
N LYS A 115 3.03 19.11 13.76
CA LYS A 115 2.98 20.47 13.19
C LYS A 115 2.05 20.59 11.97
N GLY A 116 1.36 19.48 11.63
CA GLY A 116 0.43 19.43 10.49
C GLY A 116 1.07 19.02 9.17
N THR A 117 2.32 18.58 9.19
CA THR A 117 2.97 17.97 8.03
C THR A 117 2.26 16.68 7.65
N VAL A 118 1.94 16.53 6.37
CA VAL A 118 1.40 15.27 5.83
C VAL A 118 2.53 14.46 5.23
N PHE A 119 2.90 13.35 5.86
CA PHE A 119 3.87 12.40 5.34
C PHE A 119 3.19 11.45 4.36
N VAL A 120 3.84 11.22 3.22
CA VAL A 120 3.29 10.44 2.10
C VAL A 120 4.29 9.39 1.69
N SER A 121 3.89 8.16 1.75
CA SER A 121 4.69 7.02 1.33
C SER A 121 4.57 6.74 -0.16
N ASN A 122 5.36 5.77 -0.62
CA ASN A 122 5.37 5.30 -2.00
C ASN A 122 5.58 3.77 -2.03
N ARG A 123 5.13 3.11 -3.08
CA ARG A 123 5.36 1.67 -3.26
C ARG A 123 6.29 1.33 -4.44
N LEU A 124 6.21 2.11 -5.49
CA LEU A 124 6.93 1.85 -6.75
C LEU A 124 8.24 2.60 -6.83
N LEU A 125 8.35 3.73 -6.13
CA LEU A 125 9.57 4.51 -6.02
C LEU A 125 10.19 4.33 -4.64
N ASP A 126 11.43 4.68 -4.52
CA ASP A 126 12.27 4.56 -3.32
C ASP A 126 12.13 5.73 -2.34
N LYS A 127 11.01 6.48 -2.38
CA LYS A 127 10.90 7.80 -1.74
C LYS A 127 9.78 7.91 -0.74
N VAL A 128 9.99 8.78 0.26
CA VAL A 128 8.95 9.29 1.16
C VAL A 128 8.94 10.80 1.07
N TYR A 129 7.75 11.37 1.07
CA TYR A 129 7.51 12.80 0.92
C TYR A 129 6.90 13.40 2.19
N ALA A 130 7.10 14.69 2.36
CA ALA A 130 6.40 15.53 3.30
C ALA A 130 5.67 16.65 2.56
N VAL A 131 4.40 16.87 2.88
CA VAL A 131 3.63 18.02 2.40
C VAL A 131 3.39 18.96 3.57
N THR A 132 3.92 20.18 3.47
CA THR A 132 3.69 21.24 4.44
C THR A 132 2.66 22.23 3.92
N ASP A 133 1.86 22.81 4.80
CA ASP A 133 0.93 23.90 4.48
C ASP A 133 1.28 25.12 5.32
N ARG A 134 1.68 26.18 4.65
CA ARG A 134 2.00 27.49 5.27
C ARG A 134 1.03 28.55 4.74
N GLY A 135 -0.13 28.67 5.41
CA GLY A 135 -1.13 29.66 5.04
C GLY A 135 -1.77 29.42 3.66
N GLY A 136 -1.99 28.15 3.28
CA GLY A 136 -2.55 27.74 1.99
C GLY A 136 -1.52 27.51 0.88
N LYS A 137 -0.26 27.92 1.10
CA LYS A 137 0.86 27.55 0.20
C LYS A 137 1.42 26.20 0.61
N ARG A 138 1.13 25.19 -0.21
CA ARG A 138 1.58 23.80 0.03
C ARG A 138 2.86 23.51 -0.72
N GLU A 139 3.80 22.87 -0.04
CA GLU A 139 5.09 22.50 -0.58
C GLU A 139 5.30 21.00 -0.38
N VAL A 140 5.77 20.32 -1.42
CA VAL A 140 6.11 18.89 -1.40
C VAL A 140 7.61 18.73 -1.36
N LYS A 141 8.11 18.02 -0.34
CA LYS A 141 9.54 17.74 -0.16
C LYS A 141 9.80 16.24 -0.15
N ILE A 142 10.91 15.80 -0.74
CA ILE A 142 11.42 14.45 -0.56
C ILE A 142 12.22 14.43 0.74
N ILE A 143 11.83 13.59 1.69
CA ILE A 143 12.47 13.50 3.02
C ILE A 143 13.28 12.21 3.21
N ALA A 144 13.11 11.24 2.33
CA ALA A 144 13.93 10.03 2.27
C ALA A 144 13.93 9.47 0.86
N SER A 145 15.04 8.82 0.47
CA SER A 145 15.21 8.13 -0.80
C SER A 145 16.14 6.92 -0.63
N GLY A 146 16.23 6.04 -1.63
CA GLY A 146 17.01 4.81 -1.56
C GLY A 146 16.36 3.73 -0.68
N LEU A 147 15.05 3.79 -0.49
CA LEU A 147 14.27 2.86 0.33
C LEU A 147 13.70 1.70 -0.50
N ASP A 148 13.48 0.53 0.13
CA ASP A 148 12.85 -0.61 -0.55
C ASP A 148 11.33 -0.57 -0.39
N ARG A 149 10.62 -0.09 -1.41
CA ARG A 149 9.14 -0.08 -1.45
C ARG A 149 8.52 0.49 -0.16
N PRO A 150 8.82 1.74 0.23
CA PRO A 150 8.41 2.34 1.50
C PRO A 150 6.91 2.66 1.49
N ASN A 151 6.05 1.66 1.72
CA ASN A 151 4.60 1.83 1.61
C ASN A 151 3.91 2.30 2.89
N GLY A 152 4.37 1.91 4.06
CA GLY A 152 3.74 2.29 5.33
C GLY A 152 4.48 3.44 6.02
N VAL A 153 3.73 4.40 6.55
CA VAL A 153 4.27 5.49 7.37
C VAL A 153 3.43 5.69 8.62
N ALA A 154 4.09 5.91 9.76
CA ALA A 154 3.44 6.26 11.01
C ALA A 154 4.27 7.32 11.75
N PHE A 155 3.63 8.33 12.31
CA PHE A 155 4.30 9.40 13.02
C PHE A 155 3.97 9.35 14.52
N HIS A 156 4.97 9.54 15.36
CA HIS A 156 4.80 9.66 16.80
C HIS A 156 5.89 10.52 17.44
N ALA A 157 5.50 11.52 18.21
CA ALA A 157 6.38 12.35 19.03
C ALA A 157 7.66 12.82 18.29
N GLY A 158 7.49 13.47 17.14
CA GLY A 158 8.60 13.99 16.32
C GLY A 158 9.28 12.97 15.43
N THR A 159 9.00 11.68 15.57
CA THR A 159 9.62 10.59 14.81
C THR A 159 8.68 10.04 13.74
N LEU A 160 9.16 9.96 12.51
CA LEU A 160 8.49 9.25 11.43
C LEU A 160 9.07 7.83 11.30
N TYR A 161 8.19 6.84 11.38
CA TYR A 161 8.51 5.44 11.12
C TYR A 161 8.10 5.10 9.68
N ILE A 162 8.93 4.33 8.99
CA ILE A 162 8.74 3.95 7.58
C ILE A 162 8.83 2.43 7.48
N ALA A 163 7.77 1.78 7.02
CA ALA A 163 7.76 0.36 6.75
C ALA A 163 8.10 0.09 5.28
N GLU A 164 9.21 -0.58 5.09
CA GLU A 164 9.76 -1.00 3.80
C GLU A 164 9.43 -2.48 3.51
N GLY A 165 9.82 -2.98 2.38
CA GLY A 165 9.59 -4.39 2.01
C GLY A 165 10.14 -5.39 3.02
N THR A 166 11.32 -5.13 3.58
CA THR A 166 12.04 -6.05 4.47
C THR A 166 12.32 -5.51 5.87
N ARG A 167 12.02 -4.23 6.15
CA ARG A 167 12.44 -3.58 7.39
C ARG A 167 11.52 -2.42 7.81
N ILE A 168 11.67 -1.97 9.04
CA ILE A 168 11.15 -0.69 9.52
C ILE A 168 12.32 0.20 9.85
N SER A 169 12.28 1.43 9.35
CA SER A 169 13.25 2.49 9.63
C SER A 169 12.57 3.66 10.33
N LYS A 170 13.34 4.52 11.01
CA LYS A 170 12.85 5.75 11.63
C LYS A 170 13.65 6.97 11.21
N LEU A 171 12.98 8.13 11.21
CA LEU A 171 13.57 9.46 11.05
C LEU A 171 13.18 10.28 12.29
N GLU A 172 14.12 10.58 13.16
CA GLU A 172 13.88 11.33 14.39
C GLU A 172 13.87 12.84 14.12
N ASN A 173 13.07 13.60 14.88
CA ASN A 173 12.93 15.06 14.77
C ASN A 173 12.63 15.54 13.36
N ILE A 174 11.84 14.76 12.61
CA ILE A 174 11.68 14.97 11.15
C ILE A 174 11.00 16.29 10.82
N GLU A 175 9.98 16.73 11.58
CA GLU A 175 9.28 17.99 11.30
C GLU A 175 10.14 19.23 11.49
N ASP A 176 11.24 19.14 12.21
CA ASP A 176 12.22 20.22 12.38
C ASP A 176 13.35 20.15 11.36
N SER A 177 13.43 19.07 10.56
CA SER A 177 14.55 18.77 9.69
C SER A 177 14.14 18.53 8.23
N LEU A 178 12.97 19.01 7.80
CA LEU A 178 12.43 18.73 6.46
C LEU A 178 13.32 19.23 5.31
N ASP A 179 14.16 20.25 5.56
CA ASP A 179 15.10 20.78 4.56
C ASP A 179 16.44 20.02 4.54
N ASN A 180 16.77 19.36 5.65
CA ASN A 180 17.97 18.51 5.78
C ASN A 180 17.61 17.28 6.62
N PRO A 181 16.83 16.33 6.06
CA PRO A 181 16.33 15.21 6.82
C PRO A 181 17.45 14.26 7.27
N PRO A 182 17.33 13.66 8.46
CA PRO A 182 18.29 12.68 8.96
C PRO A 182 18.27 11.42 8.08
N LYS A 183 19.35 10.65 8.12
CA LYS A 183 19.39 9.34 7.47
C LYS A 183 18.45 8.36 8.20
N PRO A 184 17.71 7.51 7.47
CA PRO A 184 16.88 6.48 8.09
C PRO A 184 17.71 5.51 8.94
N VAL A 185 17.24 5.25 10.16
CA VAL A 185 17.83 4.27 11.09
C VAL A 185 16.94 3.06 11.15
N VAL A 186 17.45 1.87 10.79
CA VAL A 186 16.71 0.61 10.84
C VAL A 186 16.50 0.20 12.31
N ILE A 187 15.26 -0.13 12.66
CA ILE A 187 14.87 -0.60 14.00
C ILE A 187 14.35 -2.04 14.01
N TYR A 188 13.88 -2.54 12.86
CA TYR A 188 13.35 -3.89 12.69
C TYR A 188 13.61 -4.40 11.28
N SER A 189 14.03 -5.68 11.10
CA SER A 189 14.43 -6.23 9.79
C SER A 189 14.05 -7.71 9.60
N ASP A 190 13.01 -8.18 10.30
CA ASP A 190 12.57 -9.57 10.26
C ASP A 190 11.33 -9.76 9.36
N PHE A 191 11.41 -9.23 8.13
CA PHE A 191 10.40 -9.48 7.10
C PHE A 191 11.02 -10.23 5.92
N LEU A 192 10.34 -11.28 5.47
CA LEU A 192 10.74 -11.99 4.26
C LEU A 192 10.60 -11.09 3.03
N ASN A 193 11.60 -11.13 2.16
CA ASN A 193 11.56 -10.41 0.89
C ASN A 193 10.75 -11.22 -0.13
N HIS A 194 9.58 -10.72 -0.51
CA HIS A 194 8.74 -11.32 -1.56
C HIS A 194 8.00 -10.24 -2.34
N GLN A 195 7.62 -10.55 -3.58
CA GLN A 195 6.97 -9.61 -4.49
C GLN A 195 5.47 -9.49 -4.21
N SER A 196 4.77 -10.62 -4.04
CA SER A 196 3.34 -10.64 -3.76
C SER A 196 3.06 -10.14 -2.35
N HIS A 197 2.23 -9.11 -2.21
CA HIS A 197 1.83 -8.50 -0.93
C HIS A 197 3.03 -8.15 0.00
N GLY A 198 4.21 -7.91 -0.60
CA GLY A 198 5.46 -7.66 0.13
C GLY A 198 5.55 -6.25 0.72
N TRP A 199 4.73 -5.31 0.26
CA TRP A 199 4.66 -3.96 0.84
C TRP A 199 3.92 -3.97 2.17
N LYS A 200 4.35 -3.11 3.08
CA LYS A 200 3.84 -3.04 4.44
C LYS A 200 2.98 -1.79 4.64
N PHE A 201 1.75 -1.94 5.12
CA PHE A 201 1.04 -0.83 5.73
C PHE A 201 1.44 -0.75 7.21
N MET A 202 1.45 0.44 7.78
CA MET A 202 1.83 0.63 9.18
C MET A 202 1.01 1.71 9.86
N GLY A 203 0.71 1.52 11.13
CA GLY A 203 0.02 2.49 11.97
C GLY A 203 0.47 2.40 13.42
N LEU A 204 0.28 3.49 14.17
CA LEU A 204 0.56 3.54 15.59
C LEU A 204 -0.69 3.15 16.39
N GLY A 205 -0.59 2.09 17.17
CA GLY A 205 -1.67 1.63 18.05
C GLY A 205 -1.90 2.49 19.28
N PRO A 206 -3.06 2.37 19.93
CA PRO A 206 -3.37 3.06 21.18
C PRO A 206 -2.46 2.65 22.34
N ASP A 207 -1.79 1.50 22.22
CA ASP A 207 -0.76 0.97 23.11
C ASP A 207 0.65 1.53 22.82
N LYS A 208 0.76 2.48 21.90
CA LYS A 208 2.01 3.09 21.43
C LYS A 208 2.98 2.09 20.81
N LYS A 209 2.48 1.00 20.22
CA LYS A 209 3.25 0.07 19.39
C LYS A 209 3.01 0.32 17.92
N LEU A 210 3.98 0.00 17.07
CA LEU A 210 3.82 0.01 15.61
C LEU A 210 3.14 -1.29 15.18
N TYR A 211 2.01 -1.17 14.54
CA TYR A 211 1.32 -2.30 13.90
C TYR A 211 1.69 -2.33 12.43
N VAL A 212 1.91 -3.51 11.89
CA VAL A 212 2.33 -3.71 10.51
C VAL A 212 1.70 -4.97 9.92
N ASN A 213 1.19 -4.88 8.70
CA ASN A 213 0.73 -6.06 7.97
C ASN A 213 1.93 -6.81 7.39
N VAL A 214 1.85 -8.14 7.37
CA VAL A 214 2.79 -9.02 6.68
C VAL A 214 1.96 -9.95 5.79
N GLY A 215 1.73 -9.54 4.56
CA GLY A 215 0.85 -10.23 3.62
C GLY A 215 1.35 -11.63 3.24
N ALA A 216 0.46 -12.46 2.71
CA ALA A 216 0.80 -13.76 2.18
C ALA A 216 1.67 -13.63 0.92
N PRO A 217 2.70 -14.47 0.71
CA PRO A 217 3.61 -14.35 -0.43
C PRO A 217 3.05 -14.92 -1.75
N CYS A 218 1.75 -15.13 -1.83
CA CYS A 218 1.08 -15.82 -2.92
C CYS A 218 -0.35 -15.32 -3.12
N ASN A 219 -0.96 -15.69 -4.24
CA ASN A 219 -2.40 -15.52 -4.42
C ASN A 219 -3.21 -16.41 -3.46
N ILE A 220 -2.87 -17.71 -3.45
CA ILE A 220 -3.42 -18.73 -2.55
C ILE A 220 -2.34 -19.76 -2.23
N CYS A 221 -2.03 -19.96 -0.98
CA CYS A 221 -1.12 -20.98 -0.45
C CYS A 221 -1.19 -20.99 1.07
N GLU A 222 -0.67 -22.03 1.71
CA GLU A 222 -0.30 -22.00 3.12
C GLU A 222 0.88 -21.03 3.28
N PRO A 223 0.70 -19.87 3.95
CA PRO A 223 1.79 -18.92 4.09
C PRO A 223 2.82 -19.42 5.10
N PRO A 224 4.11 -19.02 4.98
CA PRO A 224 5.06 -19.19 6.06
C PRO A 224 4.53 -18.63 7.37
N GLU A 225 4.92 -19.20 8.51
CA GLU A 225 4.44 -18.80 9.84
C GLU A 225 4.61 -17.29 10.12
N THR A 226 5.56 -16.67 9.46
CA THR A 226 5.83 -15.22 9.58
C THR A 226 4.95 -14.33 8.70
N ASN A 227 4.10 -14.90 7.85
CA ASN A 227 3.27 -14.19 6.87
C ASN A 227 1.78 -14.42 7.10
N GLY A 228 0.94 -13.75 6.32
CA GLY A 228 -0.52 -13.87 6.45
C GLY A 228 -1.06 -13.32 7.78
N GLN A 229 -0.53 -12.18 8.25
CA GLN A 229 -0.82 -11.69 9.59
C GLN A 229 -0.66 -10.17 9.75
N ILE A 230 -1.22 -9.64 10.82
CA ILE A 230 -0.88 -8.32 11.35
C ILE A 230 -0.04 -8.54 12.62
N ARG A 231 1.11 -7.88 12.67
CA ARG A 231 2.02 -7.87 13.83
C ARG A 231 2.04 -6.49 14.48
N ARG A 232 2.48 -6.44 15.75
CA ARG A 232 2.90 -5.22 16.40
C ARG A 232 4.31 -5.36 16.96
N VAL A 233 5.05 -4.27 16.99
CA VAL A 233 6.40 -4.17 17.56
C VAL A 233 6.51 -2.90 18.40
N ASN A 234 7.42 -2.87 19.37
CA ASN A 234 7.74 -1.67 20.13
C ASN A 234 8.35 -0.59 19.21
N LEU A 235 8.39 0.67 19.65
CA LEU A 235 8.97 1.79 18.89
C LEU A 235 10.49 1.66 18.65
N ASP A 236 11.15 0.80 19.40
CA ASP A 236 12.56 0.43 19.21
C ASP A 236 12.75 -0.81 18.32
N GLY A 237 11.67 -1.42 17.84
CA GLY A 237 11.67 -2.62 17.01
C GLY A 237 11.66 -3.93 17.79
N SER A 238 11.76 -3.92 19.12
CA SER A 238 11.72 -5.12 19.96
C SER A 238 10.27 -5.64 20.15
N GLY A 239 10.12 -6.82 20.75
CA GLY A 239 8.85 -7.33 21.26
C GLY A 239 7.79 -7.59 20.17
N ALA A 240 8.19 -8.21 19.05
CA ALA A 240 7.28 -8.55 17.97
C ALA A 240 6.22 -9.57 18.43
N GLU A 241 4.93 -9.24 18.21
CA GLU A 241 3.78 -10.05 18.60
C GLU A 241 2.79 -10.16 17.44
N VAL A 242 2.12 -11.29 17.28
CA VAL A 242 1.05 -11.49 16.31
C VAL A 242 -0.29 -11.03 16.88
N VAL A 243 -0.97 -10.15 16.15
CA VAL A 243 -2.28 -9.60 16.52
C VAL A 243 -3.42 -10.30 15.80
N ALA A 244 -3.26 -10.57 14.51
CA ALA A 244 -4.25 -11.27 13.68
C ALA A 244 -3.55 -12.26 12.74
N ARG A 245 -4.14 -13.42 12.51
CA ARG A 245 -3.68 -14.48 11.60
C ARG A 245 -4.70 -14.71 10.49
N GLY A 246 -4.29 -15.41 9.45
CA GLY A 246 -5.18 -15.70 8.33
C GLY A 246 -5.61 -14.44 7.58
N VAL A 247 -4.70 -13.49 7.44
CA VAL A 247 -4.87 -12.20 6.75
C VAL A 247 -4.09 -12.25 5.44
N ARG A 248 -4.79 -12.25 4.31
CA ARG A 248 -4.11 -12.39 3.01
C ARG A 248 -3.31 -11.16 2.62
N ASN A 249 -3.95 -10.00 2.56
CA ASN A 249 -3.34 -8.75 2.09
C ASN A 249 -4.08 -7.53 2.67
N SER A 250 -3.90 -7.27 3.94
CA SER A 250 -4.38 -6.03 4.55
C SER A 250 -3.47 -4.87 4.17
N VAL A 251 -4.06 -3.77 3.69
CA VAL A 251 -3.34 -2.52 3.37
C VAL A 251 -3.98 -1.32 4.06
N GLY A 252 -4.72 -1.55 5.10
CA GLY A 252 -5.34 -0.50 5.89
C GLY A 252 -5.92 -1.03 7.19
N PHE A 253 -5.66 -0.33 8.27
CA PHE A 253 -6.25 -0.60 9.58
C PHE A 253 -6.25 0.65 10.43
N ASP A 254 -7.17 0.69 11.39
CA ASP A 254 -7.28 1.76 12.39
C ASP A 254 -8.04 1.24 13.61
N TRP A 255 -8.04 2.01 14.68
CA TRP A 255 -8.64 1.64 15.96
C TRP A 255 -9.90 2.43 16.23
N HIS A 256 -10.93 1.72 16.66
CA HIS A 256 -12.18 2.39 17.07
C HIS A 256 -11.90 3.43 18.17
N PRO A 257 -12.32 4.69 17.99
CA PRO A 257 -11.91 5.79 18.87
C PRO A 257 -12.28 5.60 20.35
N VAL A 258 -13.34 4.82 20.63
CA VAL A 258 -13.82 4.57 21.98
C VAL A 258 -13.36 3.21 22.52
N THR A 259 -13.64 2.10 21.80
CA THR A 259 -13.34 0.74 22.29
C THR A 259 -11.87 0.35 22.13
N LYS A 260 -11.13 1.05 21.28
CA LYS A 260 -9.74 0.76 20.91
C LYS A 260 -9.53 -0.57 20.20
N GLU A 261 -10.58 -1.22 19.77
CA GLU A 261 -10.51 -2.42 18.95
C GLU A 261 -9.94 -2.09 17.57
N LEU A 262 -9.12 -2.97 17.05
CA LEU A 262 -8.52 -2.86 15.72
C LEU A 262 -9.53 -3.30 14.66
N TYR A 263 -9.70 -2.50 13.62
CA TYR A 263 -10.38 -2.89 12.38
C TYR A 263 -9.39 -2.84 11.23
N PHE A 264 -9.52 -3.76 10.28
CA PHE A 264 -8.65 -3.79 9.11
C PHE A 264 -9.40 -4.26 7.86
N THR A 265 -8.95 -3.78 6.70
CA THR A 265 -9.38 -4.29 5.40
C THR A 265 -8.53 -5.48 4.99
N ASP A 266 -9.10 -6.47 4.31
CA ASP A 266 -8.34 -7.57 3.70
C ASP A 266 -8.83 -7.84 2.28
N ASN A 267 -7.88 -8.00 1.35
CA ASN A 267 -8.18 -8.29 -0.04
C ASN A 267 -8.24 -9.80 -0.28
N GLY A 268 -9.35 -10.28 -0.80
CA GLY A 268 -9.59 -11.67 -1.14
C GLY A 268 -8.67 -12.20 -2.26
N ARG A 269 -8.63 -13.53 -2.44
CA ARG A 269 -7.84 -14.16 -3.51
C ARG A 269 -8.33 -13.76 -4.89
N ASP A 270 -7.41 -13.70 -5.86
CA ASP A 270 -7.73 -13.50 -7.25
C ASP A 270 -8.19 -14.79 -7.94
N TRP A 271 -8.91 -14.66 -9.04
CA TRP A 271 -9.23 -15.71 -10.00
C TRP A 271 -10.10 -16.86 -9.49
N LEU A 272 -10.86 -16.66 -8.43
CA LEU A 272 -11.89 -17.62 -8.05
C LEU A 272 -13.13 -17.47 -8.95
N SER A 273 -13.62 -16.24 -9.07
CA SER A 273 -14.58 -15.78 -10.10
C SER A 273 -14.52 -14.25 -10.16
N GLU A 274 -15.29 -13.62 -11.07
CA GLU A 274 -15.41 -12.16 -11.09
C GLU A 274 -16.18 -11.59 -9.89
N ASP A 275 -17.00 -12.39 -9.25
CA ASP A 275 -17.88 -11.96 -8.17
C ASP A 275 -17.55 -12.60 -6.81
N LEU A 276 -16.47 -13.40 -6.74
CA LEU A 276 -15.98 -14.05 -5.52
C LEU A 276 -14.44 -14.09 -5.45
N PRO A 277 -13.89 -14.01 -4.24
CA PRO A 277 -14.55 -13.59 -3.00
C PRO A 277 -14.68 -12.07 -2.93
N GLU A 278 -15.53 -11.59 -2.04
CA GLU A 278 -15.54 -10.18 -1.67
C GLU A 278 -14.34 -9.85 -0.78
N ASP A 279 -13.86 -8.60 -0.88
CA ASP A 279 -12.91 -8.05 0.09
C ASP A 279 -13.62 -7.79 1.42
N GLU A 280 -12.87 -7.74 2.51
CA GLU A 280 -13.39 -7.77 3.86
C GLU A 280 -13.02 -6.53 4.66
N LEU A 281 -13.94 -6.10 5.53
CA LEU A 281 -13.65 -5.32 6.72
C LEU A 281 -13.72 -6.25 7.93
N ASN A 282 -12.62 -6.41 8.63
CA ASN A 282 -12.47 -7.29 9.76
C ASN A 282 -12.36 -6.51 11.08
N ARG A 283 -12.73 -7.13 12.22
CA ARG A 283 -12.64 -6.56 13.56
C ARG A 283 -11.93 -7.54 14.48
N VAL A 284 -10.85 -7.10 15.11
CA VAL A 284 -10.12 -7.87 16.11
C VAL A 284 -10.69 -7.56 17.49
N THR A 285 -11.33 -8.54 18.10
CA THR A 285 -11.85 -8.45 19.48
C THR A 285 -10.91 -9.06 20.50
N LYS A 286 -10.00 -9.95 20.04
CA LYS A 286 -8.97 -10.60 20.84
C LYS A 286 -7.71 -10.81 20.00
N SER A 287 -6.54 -10.51 20.56
CA SER A 287 -5.26 -10.75 19.86
C SER A 287 -5.08 -12.23 19.53
N GLY A 288 -4.54 -12.51 18.33
CA GLY A 288 -4.25 -13.85 17.84
C GLY A 288 -5.40 -14.54 17.09
N GLN A 289 -6.56 -13.90 16.93
CA GLN A 289 -7.69 -14.41 16.13
C GLN A 289 -7.27 -14.71 14.68
N HIS A 290 -7.92 -15.71 14.07
CA HIS A 290 -7.67 -16.16 12.70
C HIS A 290 -8.83 -15.80 11.77
N PHE A 291 -8.56 -15.06 10.69
CA PHE A 291 -9.54 -14.47 9.79
C PHE A 291 -9.77 -15.25 8.48
N GLY A 292 -9.39 -16.51 8.43
CA GLY A 292 -9.80 -17.50 7.42
C GLY A 292 -8.76 -17.84 6.38
N PHE A 293 -7.98 -16.89 5.84
CA PHE A 293 -7.02 -17.20 4.77
C PHE A 293 -5.95 -18.22 5.23
N PRO A 294 -5.62 -19.25 4.43
CA PRO A 294 -6.08 -19.55 3.07
C PRO A 294 -7.34 -20.41 2.96
N TYR A 295 -7.95 -20.82 4.05
CA TYR A 295 -8.95 -21.90 4.09
C TYR A 295 -10.38 -21.43 3.83
N CYS A 296 -10.71 -20.23 4.28
CA CYS A 296 -12.05 -19.64 4.19
C CYS A 296 -11.98 -18.20 3.71
N HIS A 297 -12.92 -17.79 2.86
CA HIS A 297 -13.07 -16.45 2.31
C HIS A 297 -14.44 -15.88 2.71
N GLN A 298 -14.50 -14.58 2.92
CA GLN A 298 -15.70 -13.81 3.27
C GLN A 298 -16.54 -14.42 4.40
N GLY A 299 -15.91 -15.27 5.23
CA GLY A 299 -16.55 -15.92 6.38
C GLY A 299 -17.56 -17.01 6.05
N THR A 300 -17.78 -17.33 4.77
CA THR A 300 -18.84 -18.28 4.34
C THR A 300 -18.41 -19.23 3.22
N PHE A 301 -17.28 -18.97 2.59
CA PHE A 301 -16.83 -19.73 1.43
C PHE A 301 -15.55 -20.47 1.74
N THR A 302 -15.63 -21.80 1.86
CA THR A 302 -14.44 -22.68 2.01
C THR A 302 -13.65 -22.72 0.71
N ASP A 303 -12.35 -22.45 0.77
CA ASP A 303 -11.48 -22.48 -0.40
C ASP A 303 -11.41 -23.88 -1.02
N ARG A 304 -11.48 -23.97 -2.35
CA ARG A 304 -11.54 -25.23 -3.08
C ARG A 304 -10.20 -25.98 -3.10
N GLU A 305 -9.09 -25.26 -2.94
CA GLU A 305 -7.73 -25.84 -2.99
C GLU A 305 -7.18 -26.06 -1.59
N MET A 306 -7.40 -25.08 -0.67
CA MET A 306 -6.77 -25.06 0.65
C MET A 306 -7.73 -25.44 1.79
N GLY A 307 -9.05 -25.39 1.56
CA GLY A 307 -10.05 -25.55 2.59
C GLY A 307 -10.52 -26.98 2.86
N TRP A 308 -9.86 -28.01 2.30
CA TRP A 308 -10.24 -29.39 2.52
C TRP A 308 -10.23 -29.78 4.00
N GLY A 309 -11.36 -30.32 4.48
CA GLY A 309 -11.51 -30.72 5.88
C GLY A 309 -11.66 -29.56 6.87
N ARG A 310 -11.81 -28.33 6.38
CA ARG A 310 -11.99 -27.11 7.20
C ARG A 310 -13.42 -26.59 7.07
N SER A 311 -13.87 -25.88 8.09
CA SER A 311 -15.15 -25.16 8.08
C SER A 311 -14.89 -23.67 8.31
N CYS A 312 -15.66 -22.81 7.65
CA CYS A 312 -15.58 -21.37 7.91
C CYS A 312 -15.99 -20.97 9.35
N GLU A 313 -16.71 -21.85 10.06
CA GLU A 313 -17.04 -21.63 11.47
C GLU A 313 -15.83 -21.71 12.42
N GLU A 314 -14.69 -22.20 11.95
CA GLU A 314 -13.42 -22.21 12.70
C GLU A 314 -12.74 -20.84 12.77
N PHE A 315 -13.18 -19.88 11.96
CA PHE A 315 -12.54 -18.59 11.75
C PHE A 315 -13.44 -17.42 12.10
N GLU A 316 -12.83 -16.28 12.38
CA GLU A 316 -13.56 -15.04 12.60
C GLU A 316 -14.26 -14.58 11.32
N LYS A 317 -15.51 -14.18 11.46
CA LYS A 317 -16.30 -13.67 10.33
C LYS A 317 -16.01 -12.19 10.12
N PRO A 318 -15.98 -11.72 8.86
CA PRO A 318 -15.86 -10.29 8.56
C PRO A 318 -16.98 -9.47 9.21
N ALA A 319 -16.62 -8.27 9.67
CA ALA A 319 -17.59 -7.29 10.15
C ALA A 319 -18.47 -6.74 9.01
N ALA A 320 -17.93 -6.69 7.77
CA ALA A 320 -18.65 -6.38 6.54
C ALA A 320 -17.91 -6.88 5.31
N LEU A 321 -18.66 -7.13 4.24
CA LEU A 321 -18.13 -7.39 2.90
C LEU A 321 -18.13 -6.10 2.10
N LEU A 322 -17.05 -5.86 1.33
CA LEU A 322 -16.76 -4.57 0.69
C LEU A 322 -16.83 -4.61 -0.86
N GLY A 323 -17.37 -5.68 -1.39
CA GLY A 323 -17.47 -5.94 -2.83
C GLY A 323 -16.31 -6.78 -3.36
N PRO A 324 -16.57 -7.61 -4.40
CA PRO A 324 -15.59 -8.55 -4.93
C PRO A 324 -14.47 -7.82 -5.67
N HIS A 325 -13.23 -8.11 -5.29
CA HIS A 325 -12.03 -7.53 -5.93
C HIS A 325 -12.02 -5.99 -5.95
N SER A 326 -12.63 -5.35 -4.95
CA SER A 326 -12.69 -3.88 -4.87
C SER A 326 -11.35 -3.26 -4.51
N ALA A 327 -10.40 -4.07 -4.06
CA ALA A 327 -9.13 -3.66 -3.48
C ALA A 327 -9.35 -2.62 -2.37
N ALA A 328 -10.12 -3.01 -1.34
CA ALA A 328 -10.31 -2.19 -0.15
C ALA A 328 -8.97 -2.09 0.59
N LEU A 329 -8.45 -0.86 0.73
CA LEU A 329 -7.10 -0.59 1.22
C LEU A 329 -7.14 0.28 2.47
N GLY A 330 -6.58 1.49 2.43
CA GLY A 330 -6.49 2.39 3.56
C GLY A 330 -7.84 2.74 4.17
N MET A 331 -7.91 2.78 5.47
CA MET A 331 -9.13 3.12 6.20
C MET A 331 -8.82 3.96 7.44
N ARG A 332 -9.76 4.82 7.86
CA ARG A 332 -9.68 5.56 9.12
C ARG A 332 -11.04 5.72 9.76
N PHE A 333 -11.07 5.63 11.08
CA PHE A 333 -12.18 6.10 11.86
C PHE A 333 -12.27 7.63 11.84
N TYR A 334 -13.46 8.16 11.62
CA TYR A 334 -13.65 9.60 11.64
C TYR A 334 -13.87 10.10 13.07
N ALA A 335 -12.82 10.62 13.67
CA ALA A 335 -12.85 11.29 14.97
C ALA A 335 -12.94 12.83 14.86
N GLY A 336 -12.99 13.37 13.63
CA GLY A 336 -13.09 14.81 13.35
C GLY A 336 -14.43 15.42 13.79
N ARG A 337 -14.49 16.75 13.72
CA ARG A 337 -15.68 17.51 14.11
C ARG A 337 -16.27 18.34 12.95
N MET A 338 -15.69 18.26 11.76
CA MET A 338 -16.15 19.03 10.60
C MET A 338 -17.37 18.38 9.94
N PHE A 339 -17.39 17.07 9.81
CA PHE A 339 -18.46 16.34 9.12
C PHE A 339 -19.72 16.20 9.99
N PRO A 340 -20.90 16.02 9.39
CA PRO A 340 -22.13 15.81 10.11
C PRO A 340 -22.08 14.66 11.12
N ALA A 341 -22.90 14.73 12.16
CA ALA A 341 -22.89 13.79 13.29
C ALA A 341 -23.05 12.31 12.87
N LYS A 342 -23.71 12.01 11.74
CA LYS A 342 -23.86 10.64 11.23
C LYS A 342 -22.51 9.97 10.91
N TYR A 343 -21.45 10.73 10.66
CA TYR A 343 -20.10 10.24 10.34
C TYR A 343 -19.21 10.08 11.59
N LYS A 344 -19.67 10.49 12.76
CA LYS A 344 -18.88 10.33 13.99
C LYS A 344 -18.61 8.84 14.25
N ASN A 345 -17.34 8.48 14.40
CA ASN A 345 -16.84 7.11 14.54
C ASN A 345 -17.17 6.18 13.35
N ALA A 346 -17.64 6.70 12.22
CA ALA A 346 -17.74 5.92 10.99
C ALA A 346 -16.34 5.62 10.42
N ILE A 347 -16.25 4.60 9.58
CA ILE A 347 -15.00 4.19 8.94
C ILE A 347 -15.01 4.64 7.49
N PHE A 348 -14.12 5.54 7.09
CA PHE A 348 -13.87 5.83 5.69
C PHE A 348 -12.87 4.84 5.13
N ILE A 349 -13.18 4.23 3.98
CA ILE A 349 -12.39 3.15 3.37
C ILE A 349 -12.15 3.51 1.91
N ALA A 350 -10.87 3.58 1.52
CA ALA A 350 -10.47 3.73 0.13
C ALA A 350 -10.54 2.38 -0.58
N ARG A 351 -11.36 2.27 -1.63
CA ARG A 351 -11.38 1.11 -2.52
C ARG A 351 -10.61 1.46 -3.79
N HIS A 352 -9.41 0.93 -3.90
CA HIS A 352 -8.47 1.22 -4.99
C HIS A 352 -9.02 0.81 -6.37
N GLY A 353 -9.86 -0.21 -6.38
CA GLY A 353 -10.53 -0.68 -7.56
C GLY A 353 -9.91 -1.92 -8.18
N SER A 354 -10.75 -2.68 -8.87
CA SER A 354 -10.41 -3.97 -9.46
C SER A 354 -9.46 -3.84 -10.66
N TRP A 355 -8.51 -4.77 -10.76
CA TRP A 355 -7.68 -4.95 -11.96
C TRP A 355 -8.05 -6.23 -12.71
N ASN A 356 -8.61 -7.23 -12.01
CA ASN A 356 -8.93 -8.59 -12.46
C ASN A 356 -10.42 -8.82 -12.79
N LYS A 357 -11.21 -7.73 -12.94
CA LYS A 357 -12.62 -7.80 -13.38
C LYS A 357 -12.78 -7.20 -14.77
N THR A 358 -13.65 -7.82 -15.58
CA THR A 358 -14.06 -7.29 -16.89
C THR A 358 -14.90 -6.02 -16.74
N LYS A 359 -15.84 -6.03 -15.78
CA LYS A 359 -16.56 -4.83 -15.34
C LYS A 359 -15.96 -4.36 -14.03
N LYS A 360 -15.17 -3.31 -14.09
CA LYS A 360 -14.45 -2.75 -12.95
C LYS A 360 -15.36 -2.18 -11.88
N ILE A 361 -14.93 -2.25 -10.62
CA ILE A 361 -15.59 -1.65 -9.46
C ILE A 361 -14.57 -0.93 -8.58
N GLY A 362 -15.03 -0.19 -7.56
CA GLY A 362 -14.15 0.63 -6.72
C GLY A 362 -13.65 1.86 -7.46
N GLY A 363 -12.44 2.34 -7.15
CA GLY A 363 -12.02 3.67 -7.55
C GLY A 363 -12.85 4.73 -6.83
N ASP A 364 -13.08 4.52 -5.53
CA ASP A 364 -13.93 5.37 -4.71
C ASP A 364 -13.50 5.34 -3.23
N VAL A 365 -14.11 6.18 -2.43
CA VAL A 365 -14.12 6.07 -0.98
C VAL A 365 -15.53 5.79 -0.53
N ILE A 366 -15.70 4.76 0.28
CA ILE A 366 -16.97 4.44 0.94
C ILE A 366 -16.89 4.81 2.42
N VAL A 367 -18.05 4.87 3.07
CA VAL A 367 -18.14 5.06 4.51
C VAL A 367 -18.97 3.95 5.14
N ALA A 368 -18.40 3.23 6.08
CA ALA A 368 -19.10 2.24 6.89
C ALA A 368 -19.63 2.90 8.18
N LEU A 369 -20.93 2.84 8.37
CA LEU A 369 -21.64 3.36 9.54
C LEU A 369 -21.75 2.25 10.58
N LEU A 370 -21.48 2.55 11.84
CA LEU A 370 -21.47 1.58 12.92
C LEU A 370 -22.68 1.70 13.84
N ASN A 371 -23.08 0.57 14.40
CA ASN A 371 -23.96 0.50 15.56
C ASN A 371 -23.16 0.82 16.85
N PRO A 372 -23.82 1.16 17.96
CA PRO A 372 -23.13 1.45 19.23
C PRO A 372 -22.22 0.32 19.75
N ASN A 373 -22.51 -0.94 19.40
CA ASN A 373 -21.70 -2.10 19.77
C ASN A 373 -20.48 -2.34 18.84
N GLY A 374 -20.26 -1.46 17.87
CA GLY A 374 -19.16 -1.55 16.90
C GLY A 374 -19.43 -2.43 15.68
N SER A 375 -20.58 -3.13 15.61
CA SER A 375 -20.93 -3.84 14.38
C SER A 375 -21.25 -2.88 13.24
N VAL A 376 -20.96 -3.29 12.01
CA VAL A 376 -21.27 -2.47 10.83
C VAL A 376 -22.78 -2.50 10.58
N LYS A 377 -23.41 -1.33 10.56
CA LYS A 377 -24.82 -1.16 10.24
C LYS A 377 -25.08 -1.25 8.74
N ALA A 378 -24.26 -0.53 7.97
CA ALA A 378 -24.29 -0.45 6.52
C ALA A 378 -23.04 0.30 6.04
N TRP A 379 -22.71 0.19 4.76
CA TRP A 379 -21.79 1.13 4.13
C TRP A 379 -22.46 1.80 2.93
N GLU A 380 -22.01 3.01 2.61
CA GLU A 380 -22.53 3.82 1.51
C GLU A 380 -21.38 4.48 0.72
N PRO A 381 -21.56 4.75 -0.59
CA PRO A 381 -20.60 5.54 -1.35
C PRO A 381 -20.41 6.93 -0.73
N PHE A 382 -19.16 7.43 -0.70
CA PHE A 382 -18.85 8.76 -0.16
C PHE A 382 -18.17 9.66 -1.20
N LEU A 383 -16.99 9.31 -1.70
CA LEU A 383 -16.31 10.03 -2.78
C LEU A 383 -16.21 9.12 -3.99
N THR A 384 -16.92 9.46 -5.05
CA THR A 384 -17.00 8.64 -6.28
C THR A 384 -16.62 9.46 -7.50
N GLY A 385 -16.57 8.82 -8.68
CA GLY A 385 -16.30 9.49 -9.95
C GLY A 385 -14.92 9.21 -10.53
N PHE A 386 -14.03 8.53 -9.81
CA PHE A 386 -12.74 8.10 -10.36
C PHE A 386 -12.86 6.96 -11.38
N LEU A 387 -13.93 6.19 -11.35
CA LEU A 387 -14.24 5.17 -12.33
C LEU A 387 -15.37 5.66 -13.24
N LYS A 388 -15.09 5.78 -14.53
CA LYS A 388 -16.06 6.14 -15.56
C LYS A 388 -15.79 5.31 -16.82
N ASP A 389 -16.85 4.82 -17.47
CA ASP A 389 -16.77 4.05 -18.71
C ASP A 389 -15.76 2.89 -18.64
N ASN A 390 -15.75 2.19 -17.49
CA ASN A 390 -14.85 1.08 -17.18
C ASN A 390 -13.35 1.45 -17.16
N GLN A 391 -13.02 2.73 -16.96
CA GLN A 391 -11.65 3.25 -16.88
C GLN A 391 -11.47 4.11 -15.62
N TYR A 392 -10.30 3.98 -14.97
CA TYR A 392 -9.95 4.81 -13.85
C TYR A 392 -9.27 6.09 -14.31
N SER A 393 -9.67 7.20 -13.72
CA SER A 393 -9.00 8.51 -13.80
C SER A 393 -8.25 8.85 -12.51
N GLY A 394 -8.41 8.05 -11.46
CA GLY A 394 -7.73 8.06 -10.18
C GLY A 394 -8.05 6.78 -9.44
N ARG A 395 -7.22 6.42 -8.45
CA ARG A 395 -7.37 5.21 -7.63
C ARG A 395 -7.06 5.53 -6.18
N PRO A 396 -8.08 5.81 -5.36
CA PRO A 396 -7.91 6.09 -3.93
C PRO A 396 -7.17 4.98 -3.19
N ILE A 397 -6.21 5.35 -2.32
CA ILE A 397 -5.36 4.38 -1.65
C ILE A 397 -5.45 4.45 -0.13
N ASP A 398 -5.41 5.64 0.45
CA ASP A 398 -5.50 5.84 1.89
C ASP A 398 -6.31 7.10 2.19
N VAL A 399 -6.81 7.17 3.40
CA VAL A 399 -7.54 8.32 3.92
C VAL A 399 -6.91 8.76 5.24
N GLN A 400 -6.88 10.08 5.50
CA GLN A 400 -6.32 10.66 6.73
C GLN A 400 -7.18 11.80 7.23
N VAL A 401 -7.64 11.70 8.46
CA VAL A 401 -8.37 12.80 9.11
C VAL A 401 -7.38 13.86 9.57
N MET A 402 -7.61 15.13 9.16
CA MET A 402 -6.80 16.28 9.53
C MET A 402 -7.23 16.86 10.88
N LYS A 403 -6.39 17.68 11.49
CA LYS A 403 -6.70 18.36 12.78
C LYS A 403 -7.94 19.24 12.73
N ASP A 404 -8.24 19.83 11.60
CA ASP A 404 -9.44 20.65 11.37
C ASP A 404 -10.70 19.80 11.10
N GLY A 405 -10.55 18.48 11.02
CA GLY A 405 -11.62 17.54 10.72
C GLY A 405 -11.88 17.31 9.24
N SER A 406 -11.14 17.93 8.33
CA SER A 406 -11.17 17.56 6.92
C SER A 406 -10.58 16.17 6.69
N LEU A 407 -10.93 15.54 5.56
CA LEU A 407 -10.42 14.22 5.19
C LEU A 407 -9.50 14.37 3.97
N LEU A 408 -8.28 13.87 4.07
CA LEU A 408 -7.40 13.68 2.92
C LEU A 408 -7.62 12.30 2.30
N VAL A 409 -7.47 12.21 0.99
CA VAL A 409 -7.54 10.98 0.20
C VAL A 409 -6.34 10.95 -0.74
N SER A 410 -5.46 9.99 -0.59
CA SER A 410 -4.35 9.79 -1.53
C SER A 410 -4.80 8.97 -2.76
N ASP A 411 -4.17 9.27 -3.89
CA ASP A 411 -4.43 8.66 -5.19
C ASP A 411 -3.08 8.32 -5.84
N ASP A 412 -2.75 7.04 -5.89
CA ASP A 412 -1.47 6.61 -6.45
C ASP A 412 -1.45 6.59 -7.98
N TYR A 413 -2.63 6.57 -8.61
CA TYR A 413 -2.78 6.64 -10.06
C TYR A 413 -2.60 8.07 -10.58
N GLY A 414 -3.27 9.03 -9.93
CA GLY A 414 -3.14 10.46 -10.26
C GLY A 414 -1.91 11.13 -9.65
N GLY A 415 -1.23 10.47 -8.70
CA GLY A 415 -0.10 11.08 -7.99
C GLY A 415 -0.50 12.32 -7.19
N ALA A 416 -1.64 12.25 -6.53
CA ALA A 416 -2.29 13.39 -5.89
C ALA A 416 -2.83 13.04 -4.49
N ILE A 417 -3.10 14.08 -3.73
CA ILE A 417 -3.85 14.05 -2.49
C ILE A 417 -5.02 15.00 -2.65
N TYR A 418 -6.22 14.53 -2.42
CA TYR A 418 -7.43 15.34 -2.40
C TYR A 418 -7.80 15.67 -0.95
N ARG A 419 -8.41 16.83 -0.73
CA ARG A 419 -8.97 17.24 0.56
C ARG A 419 -10.47 17.38 0.45
N VAL A 420 -11.19 16.70 1.34
CA VAL A 420 -12.63 16.77 1.45
C VAL A 420 -13.00 17.59 2.68
N THR A 421 -13.87 18.59 2.49
CA THR A 421 -14.40 19.48 3.55
C THR A 421 -15.92 19.45 3.55
N TYR A 422 -16.53 19.93 4.63
CA TYR A 422 -17.99 20.06 4.76
C TYR A 422 -18.39 21.48 5.19
N GLY A 423 -19.45 22.01 4.56
CA GLY A 423 -19.94 23.36 4.81
C GLY A 423 -19.04 24.45 4.22
N ASP A 424 -19.34 25.71 4.51
CA ASP A 424 -18.59 26.87 4.02
C ASP A 424 -17.41 27.28 4.91
N LYS A 425 -17.06 26.45 5.90
CA LYS A 425 -15.89 26.69 6.73
C LYS A 425 -14.63 26.42 5.92
N VAL A 426 -14.23 27.42 5.14
CA VAL A 426 -12.82 27.63 4.81
C VAL A 426 -12.10 27.72 6.14
N ALA A 427 -11.02 26.94 6.31
CA ALA A 427 -10.15 27.06 7.47
C ALA A 427 -9.75 28.53 7.63
N GLY A 428 -10.47 29.22 8.47
CA GLY A 428 -10.17 30.57 8.88
C GLY A 428 -9.31 30.48 10.12
N ARG A 429 -8.08 30.98 9.96
CA ARG A 429 -7.16 31.56 10.95
C ARG A 429 -6.71 30.71 12.12
#